data_8b309dfb976074511fc2e2642a15b2cd
#
_entry.id   8b309dfb976074511fc2e2642a15b2cd
#
_cell.length_a   1.000
_cell.length_b   1.000
_cell.length_c   1.000
_cell.angle_alpha   90.00
_cell.angle_beta   90.00
_cell.angle_gamma   90.00
#
_symmetry.space_group_name_H-M   'P 1'
#
loop_
_entity.id
_entity.type
_entity.pdbx_description
1 polymer ?
#
loop_
_entity_poly.entity_id
_entity_poly.type
_entity_poly.pdbx_seq_one_letter_code
_entity_poly.pdbx_strand_id
1 'polypeptide(L)'
;MEGLHHDTILEGGKDTPPKDPIPPLAEDKPDVAEGKPDVAEDKLETEELIDGNRDFSASSMNATLSPEDKIELFNQMVRIRRFEERSLRAYQQGHIGGFLHLYIGQEAVAVGAVSVMAEHDHVITAYRDHGHALAVGMDMDECMAELFGKKTGCSKGKGGSMHFFAPDKNYWGGHGIVGGQTPLGLGIAYALKYKGLQGSCLCFMGDGATNQGPFYESLNLASLWNLPVIYIIENNGYSMGTAEARHSAGEPLARRGEPFDVDWSVSYGHDLYEVRQTMGEAIRKAHENSKPSVLEISTYRY
;
A
#
# COMPACT_ATOMS: atom_id res chain seq x y z
N MET A 1 27.83 -36.15 56.17
CA MET A 1 26.47 -36.03 56.70
C MET A 1 25.64 -35.57 55.54
N GLU A 2 25.07 -36.50 54.82
CA GLU A 2 23.67 -36.91 54.78
C GLU A 2 22.88 -35.81 54.16
N GLY A 3 22.35 -35.86 52.93
CA GLY A 3 21.64 -36.96 52.31
C GLY A 3 20.17 -36.53 52.24
N LEU A 4 19.63 -36.42 51.07
CA LEU A 4 18.32 -36.99 50.76
C LEU A 4 17.85 -36.57 49.32
N HIS A 5 17.83 -37.56 48.48
CA HIS A 5 17.08 -37.63 47.24
C HIS A 5 15.57 -37.44 47.49
N HIS A 6 14.89 -36.79 46.56
CA HIS A 6 13.53 -37.20 46.16
C HIS A 6 13.31 -36.87 44.71
N ASP A 7 13.54 -37.89 43.88
CA ASP A 7 12.93 -38.01 42.55
C ASP A 7 11.42 -38.22 42.73
N THR A 8 10.63 -37.39 42.10
CA THR A 8 9.23 -37.68 41.83
C THR A 8 8.98 -37.51 40.35
N ILE A 9 9.04 -38.61 39.64
CA ILE A 9 8.59 -38.77 38.26
C ILE A 9 7.08 -38.62 38.26
N LEU A 10 6.59 -37.56 37.64
CA LEU A 10 5.17 -37.43 37.27
C LEU A 10 4.98 -38.08 35.92
N GLU A 11 4.35 -39.25 35.92
CA GLU A 11 3.87 -39.93 34.71
C GLU A 11 2.88 -39.06 33.94
N GLY A 12 3.23 -38.74 32.70
CA GLY A 12 2.39 -37.98 31.77
C GLY A 12 1.22 -38.82 31.31
N GLY A 13 0.04 -38.45 31.73
CA GLY A 13 -1.21 -38.90 31.11
C GLY A 13 -1.28 -38.41 29.67
N LYS A 14 -1.44 -39.34 28.74
CA LYS A 14 -1.74 -39.07 27.33
C LYS A 14 -3.23 -38.74 27.19
N ASP A 15 -3.60 -37.48 27.34
CA ASP A 15 -4.92 -37.03 26.93
C ASP A 15 -4.88 -36.74 25.42
N THR A 16 -5.31 -37.71 24.65
CA THR A 16 -5.70 -37.49 23.24
C THR A 16 -6.99 -36.71 23.21
N PRO A 17 -7.06 -35.58 22.50
CA PRO A 17 -8.34 -34.88 22.33
C PRO A 17 -9.33 -35.74 21.53
N PRO A 18 -10.63 -35.67 21.83
CA PRO A 18 -11.65 -36.44 21.15
C PRO A 18 -11.69 -36.08 19.66
N LYS A 19 -11.68 -37.09 18.80
CA LYS A 19 -11.90 -36.99 17.37
C LYS A 19 -13.41 -36.97 17.10
N ASP A 20 -14.06 -35.88 17.40
CA ASP A 20 -15.38 -35.66 16.83
C ASP A 20 -15.20 -34.94 15.47
N PRO A 21 -15.82 -35.48 14.41
CA PRO A 21 -15.77 -34.81 13.11
C PRO A 21 -16.52 -33.49 13.20
N ILE A 22 -15.87 -32.43 12.75
CA ILE A 22 -16.50 -31.11 12.56
C ILE A 22 -17.72 -31.32 11.68
N PRO A 23 -18.94 -30.98 12.15
CA PRO A 23 -20.13 -31.12 11.32
C PRO A 23 -19.98 -30.25 10.07
N PRO A 24 -20.46 -30.69 8.89
CA PRO A 24 -20.44 -29.87 7.70
C PRO A 24 -21.21 -28.56 7.99
N LEU A 25 -20.60 -27.44 7.61
CA LEU A 25 -21.24 -26.13 7.64
C LEU A 25 -22.57 -26.27 6.88
N ALA A 26 -23.67 -26.05 7.58
CA ALA A 26 -24.98 -26.01 6.96
C ALA A 26 -24.93 -24.97 5.83
N GLU A 27 -25.39 -25.35 4.64
CA GLU A 27 -25.69 -24.42 3.56
C GLU A 27 -26.97 -23.64 3.88
N ASP A 28 -26.96 -22.88 4.95
CA ASP A 28 -28.00 -21.88 5.19
C ASP A 28 -27.71 -20.70 4.26
N LYS A 29 -28.42 -20.67 3.14
CA LYS A 29 -28.60 -19.43 2.39
C LYS A 29 -29.33 -18.48 3.31
N PRO A 30 -28.70 -17.35 3.72
CA PRO A 30 -29.45 -16.37 4.49
C PRO A 30 -30.62 -15.87 3.61
N ASP A 31 -31.82 -15.88 4.15
CA ASP A 31 -32.96 -15.16 3.60
C ASP A 31 -32.52 -13.68 3.42
N VAL A 32 -32.38 -13.27 2.18
CA VAL A 32 -32.06 -11.89 1.82
C VAL A 32 -33.30 -11.06 2.18
N ALA A 33 -33.24 -10.35 3.30
CA ALA A 33 -34.24 -9.35 3.63
C ALA A 33 -34.31 -8.33 2.47
N GLU A 34 -35.48 -8.21 1.88
CA GLU A 34 -35.81 -7.17 0.89
C GLU A 34 -35.57 -5.79 1.54
N GLY A 35 -34.59 -5.05 1.01
CA GLY A 35 -34.28 -3.69 1.48
C GLY A 35 -32.81 -3.28 1.45
N LYS A 36 -31.94 -3.95 0.68
CA LYS A 36 -30.62 -3.39 0.41
C LYS A 36 -30.74 -2.30 -0.67
N PRO A 37 -30.13 -1.12 -0.46
CA PRO A 37 -29.97 -0.16 -1.56
C PRO A 37 -29.25 -0.84 -2.72
N ASP A 38 -29.57 -0.43 -3.92
CA ASP A 38 -29.17 -1.07 -5.16
C ASP A 38 -27.62 -1.09 -5.32
N VAL A 39 -27.00 -2.21 -4.87
CA VAL A 39 -25.56 -2.47 -5.03
C VAL A 39 -25.13 -2.48 -6.49
N ALA A 40 -26.10 -2.57 -7.42
CA ALA A 40 -25.86 -2.56 -8.87
C ALA A 40 -25.60 -1.13 -9.40
N GLU A 41 -26.23 -0.09 -8.85
CA GLU A 41 -26.00 1.30 -9.25
C GLU A 41 -24.61 1.77 -8.79
N ASP A 42 -24.21 1.47 -7.56
CA ASP A 42 -22.88 1.82 -7.02
C ASP A 42 -21.73 1.15 -7.83
N LYS A 43 -21.94 -0.07 -8.33
CA LYS A 43 -20.95 -0.76 -9.19
C LYS A 43 -20.81 -0.12 -10.57
N LEU A 44 -21.90 0.28 -11.18
CA LEU A 44 -21.90 0.95 -12.48
C LEU A 44 -21.19 2.31 -12.41
N GLU A 45 -21.42 3.09 -11.35
CA GLU A 45 -20.72 4.35 -11.12
C GLU A 45 -19.20 4.15 -10.92
N THR A 46 -18.80 3.09 -10.23
CA THR A 46 -17.39 2.78 -9.99
C THR A 46 -16.68 2.30 -11.26
N GLU A 47 -17.33 1.45 -12.07
CA GLU A 47 -16.79 0.99 -13.36
C GLU A 47 -16.65 2.16 -14.35
N GLU A 48 -17.57 3.11 -14.38
CA GLU A 48 -17.47 4.33 -15.19
C GLU A 48 -16.33 5.26 -14.73
N LEU A 49 -16.01 5.26 -13.42
CA LEU A 49 -14.90 6.03 -12.87
C LEU A 49 -13.52 5.43 -13.19
N ILE A 50 -13.44 4.13 -13.50
CA ILE A 50 -12.19 3.37 -13.69
C ILE A 50 -12.00 2.94 -15.16
N ASP A 51 -12.78 3.42 -16.11
CA ASP A 51 -12.81 2.89 -17.48
C ASP A 51 -11.53 3.14 -18.31
N GLY A 52 -10.61 4.00 -17.83
CA GLY A 52 -9.34 4.30 -18.48
C GLY A 52 -9.46 5.01 -19.84
N ASN A 53 -10.66 5.44 -20.24
CA ASN A 53 -10.90 6.12 -21.51
C ASN A 53 -10.80 7.65 -21.42
N ARG A 54 -10.57 8.20 -20.23
CA ARG A 54 -10.44 9.65 -20.02
C ARG A 54 -9.03 10.12 -20.37
N ASP A 55 -8.93 11.24 -21.10
CA ASP A 55 -7.66 11.85 -21.44
C ASP A 55 -7.26 12.94 -20.42
N PHE A 56 -6.26 12.64 -19.62
CA PHE A 56 -5.71 13.55 -18.64
C PHE A 56 -4.45 14.30 -19.12
N SER A 57 -4.04 14.16 -20.39
CA SER A 57 -2.82 14.79 -20.91
C SER A 57 -2.85 16.32 -20.84
N ALA A 58 -4.04 16.92 -20.94
CA ALA A 58 -4.27 18.37 -20.86
C ALA A 58 -4.73 18.85 -19.46
N SER A 59 -4.78 17.97 -18.47
CA SER A 59 -5.16 18.33 -17.10
C SER A 59 -4.15 19.28 -16.45
N SER A 60 -4.55 19.96 -15.36
CA SER A 60 -3.73 20.99 -14.72
C SER A 60 -2.34 20.49 -14.30
N MET A 61 -2.21 19.21 -13.89
CA MET A 61 -0.94 18.61 -13.47
C MET A 61 -0.06 18.17 -14.65
N ASN A 62 -0.61 18.04 -15.84
CA ASN A 62 0.07 17.44 -16.99
C ASN A 62 0.26 18.41 -18.17
N ALA A 63 -0.55 19.46 -18.27
CA ALA A 63 -0.49 20.44 -19.37
C ALA A 63 0.85 21.16 -19.51
N THR A 64 1.61 21.24 -18.43
CA THR A 64 2.93 21.91 -18.38
C THR A 64 4.11 20.99 -18.63
N LEU A 65 3.88 19.66 -18.77
CA LEU A 65 4.94 18.70 -19.04
C LEU A 65 5.54 18.89 -20.43
N SER A 66 6.83 19.12 -20.50
CA SER A 66 7.58 19.11 -21.74
C SER A 66 7.66 17.69 -22.35
N PRO A 67 8.00 17.54 -23.63
CA PRO A 67 8.27 16.23 -24.21
C PRO A 67 9.38 15.48 -23.45
N GLU A 68 10.39 16.17 -22.97
CA GLU A 68 11.51 15.64 -22.19
C GLU A 68 11.03 15.09 -20.85
N ASP A 69 10.13 15.82 -20.13
CA ASP A 69 9.53 15.35 -18.88
C ASP A 69 8.71 14.07 -19.09
N LYS A 70 7.93 14.03 -20.17
CA LYS A 70 7.13 12.82 -20.51
C LYS A 70 8.03 11.60 -20.79
N ILE A 71 9.13 11.82 -21.50
CA ILE A 71 10.11 10.75 -21.76
C ILE A 71 10.78 10.30 -20.44
N GLU A 72 11.12 11.23 -19.56
CA GLU A 72 11.74 10.87 -18.27
C GLU A 72 10.76 10.07 -17.38
N LEU A 73 9.50 10.48 -17.28
CA LEU A 73 8.48 9.73 -16.56
C LEU A 73 8.31 8.29 -17.11
N PHE A 74 8.30 8.16 -18.44
CA PHE A 74 8.26 6.85 -19.09
C PHE A 74 9.51 6.03 -18.78
N ASN A 75 10.70 6.65 -18.85
CA ASN A 75 11.96 5.98 -18.52
C ASN A 75 11.98 5.48 -17.07
N GLN A 76 11.42 6.23 -16.12
CA GLN A 76 11.33 5.80 -14.74
C GLN A 76 10.45 4.54 -14.59
N MET A 77 9.30 4.49 -15.26
CA MET A 77 8.47 3.27 -15.28
C MET A 77 9.23 2.08 -15.90
N VAL A 78 9.94 2.30 -17.01
CA VAL A 78 10.75 1.24 -17.64
C VAL A 78 11.89 0.78 -16.73
N ARG A 79 12.55 1.70 -16.01
CA ARG A 79 13.60 1.36 -15.04
C ARG A 79 13.06 0.46 -13.92
N ILE A 80 11.90 0.79 -13.34
CA ILE A 80 11.24 -0.04 -12.32
C ILE A 80 10.96 -1.44 -12.92
N ARG A 81 10.34 -1.52 -14.09
CA ARG A 81 10.05 -2.78 -14.77
C ARG A 81 11.32 -3.63 -14.97
N ARG A 82 12.40 -3.03 -15.43
CA ARG A 82 13.68 -3.74 -15.68
C ARG A 82 14.34 -4.19 -14.38
N PHE A 83 14.28 -3.39 -13.34
CA PHE A 83 14.74 -3.79 -12.01
C PHE A 83 13.99 -5.03 -11.51
N GLU A 84 12.68 -5.03 -11.61
CA GLU A 84 11.84 -6.14 -11.16
C GLU A 84 12.06 -7.42 -11.96
N GLU A 85 12.18 -7.31 -13.29
CA GLU A 85 12.53 -8.46 -14.16
C GLU A 85 13.88 -9.08 -13.79
N ARG A 86 14.86 -8.24 -13.42
CA ARG A 86 16.17 -8.71 -12.96
C ARG A 86 16.10 -9.33 -11.57
N SER A 87 15.32 -8.75 -10.68
CA SER A 87 15.07 -9.27 -9.33
C SER A 87 14.42 -10.65 -9.40
N LEU A 88 13.43 -10.83 -10.29
CA LEU A 88 12.77 -12.11 -10.50
C LEU A 88 13.76 -13.18 -10.98
N ARG A 89 14.62 -12.85 -11.95
CA ARG A 89 15.65 -13.78 -12.44
C ARG A 89 16.64 -14.17 -11.36
N ALA A 90 17.12 -13.20 -10.58
CA ALA A 90 18.02 -13.45 -9.46
C ALA A 90 17.38 -14.33 -8.38
N TYR A 91 16.10 -14.11 -8.11
CA TYR A 91 15.33 -14.93 -7.19
C TYR A 91 15.19 -16.38 -7.68
N GLN A 92 14.84 -16.59 -8.95
CA GLN A 92 14.74 -17.92 -9.57
C GLN A 92 16.09 -18.66 -9.58
N GLN A 93 17.21 -17.94 -9.60
CA GLN A 93 18.58 -18.49 -9.52
C GLN A 93 19.01 -18.76 -8.06
N GLY A 94 18.17 -18.46 -7.07
CA GLY A 94 18.48 -18.67 -5.65
C GLY A 94 19.45 -17.63 -5.04
N HIS A 95 19.67 -16.49 -5.71
CA HIS A 95 20.54 -15.43 -5.21
C HIS A 95 19.86 -14.50 -4.21
N ILE A 96 18.53 -14.44 -4.24
CA ILE A 96 17.71 -13.65 -3.33
C ILE A 96 16.96 -14.61 -2.41
N GLY A 97 17.13 -14.44 -1.09
CA GLY A 97 16.47 -15.25 -0.07
C GLY A 97 15.18 -14.59 0.45
N GLY A 98 14.36 -15.39 1.12
CA GLY A 98 13.11 -14.93 1.71
C GLY A 98 11.99 -14.71 0.68
N PHE A 99 11.10 -13.77 0.97
CA PHE A 99 10.00 -13.40 0.07
C PHE A 99 10.44 -12.30 -0.89
N LEU A 100 10.04 -12.40 -2.15
CA LEU A 100 10.21 -11.36 -3.15
C LEU A 100 8.84 -10.83 -3.57
N HIS A 101 8.62 -9.53 -3.39
CA HIS A 101 7.36 -8.86 -3.71
C HIS A 101 7.55 -7.87 -4.86
N LEU A 102 7.36 -8.34 -6.09
CA LEU A 102 7.53 -7.55 -7.30
C LEU A 102 6.43 -6.49 -7.46
N TYR A 103 6.82 -5.34 -8.00
CA TYR A 103 5.94 -4.20 -8.27
C TYR A 103 5.45 -4.15 -9.73
N ILE A 104 5.72 -5.21 -10.51
CA ILE A 104 5.37 -5.30 -11.94
C ILE A 104 3.86 -5.10 -12.14
N GLY A 105 3.50 -4.16 -13.01
CA GLY A 105 2.12 -3.81 -13.35
C GLY A 105 1.61 -2.55 -12.66
N GLN A 106 2.32 -2.03 -11.67
CA GLN A 106 1.91 -0.86 -10.86
C GLN A 106 2.84 0.36 -11.05
N GLU A 107 3.72 0.34 -12.03
CA GLU A 107 4.78 1.34 -12.21
C GLU A 107 4.24 2.77 -12.34
N ALA A 108 3.11 2.93 -13.03
CA ALA A 108 2.48 4.24 -13.22
C ALA A 108 1.97 4.84 -11.90
N VAL A 109 1.59 4.00 -10.93
CA VAL A 109 1.15 4.46 -9.61
C VAL A 109 2.31 5.09 -8.85
N ALA A 110 3.45 4.39 -8.72
CA ALA A 110 4.61 4.91 -8.01
C ALA A 110 5.19 6.16 -8.67
N VAL A 111 5.41 6.10 -10.00
CA VAL A 111 6.01 7.23 -10.75
C VAL A 111 5.07 8.41 -10.79
N GLY A 112 3.78 8.18 -11.05
CA GLY A 112 2.77 9.23 -11.09
C GLY A 112 2.66 9.97 -9.76
N ALA A 113 2.55 9.23 -8.66
CA ALA A 113 2.44 9.80 -7.33
C ALA A 113 3.68 10.61 -6.91
N VAL A 114 4.86 10.01 -7.05
CA VAL A 114 6.11 10.66 -6.62
C VAL A 114 6.45 11.87 -7.47
N SER A 115 6.11 11.87 -8.77
CA SER A 115 6.42 12.96 -9.70
C SER A 115 5.69 14.28 -9.43
N VAL A 116 4.70 14.27 -8.54
CA VAL A 116 3.92 15.48 -8.15
C VAL A 116 4.15 15.89 -6.69
N MET A 117 5.07 15.22 -5.99
CA MET A 117 5.44 15.55 -4.61
C MET A 117 6.23 16.86 -4.54
N ALA A 118 6.05 17.56 -3.41
CA ALA A 118 6.83 18.71 -3.03
C ALA A 118 7.94 18.34 -2.00
N GLU A 119 8.77 19.31 -1.63
CA GLU A 119 9.97 19.10 -0.79
C GLU A 119 9.69 18.43 0.57
N HIS A 120 8.54 18.76 1.18
CA HIS A 120 8.19 18.29 2.52
C HIS A 120 7.14 17.14 2.48
N ASP A 121 6.92 16.56 1.32
CA ASP A 121 6.10 15.36 1.24
C ASP A 121 6.91 14.11 1.58
N HIS A 122 6.27 13.20 2.26
CA HIS A 122 6.86 11.95 2.72
C HIS A 122 6.13 10.76 2.11
N VAL A 123 6.84 9.65 1.92
CA VAL A 123 6.28 8.39 1.44
C VAL A 123 6.52 7.30 2.46
N ILE A 124 5.49 6.51 2.74
CA ILE A 124 5.54 5.27 3.50
C ILE A 124 4.69 4.22 2.80
N THR A 125 5.17 2.97 2.75
CA THR A 125 4.54 1.92 1.93
C THR A 125 4.31 0.63 2.70
N ALA A 126 3.54 -0.27 2.10
CA ALA A 126 3.48 -1.67 2.47
C ALA A 126 4.76 -2.42 1.98
N TYR A 127 4.76 -3.73 2.09
CA TYR A 127 5.88 -4.61 1.75
C TYR A 127 6.22 -4.70 0.25
N ARG A 128 5.39 -4.16 -0.64
CA ARG A 128 5.62 -4.10 -2.10
C ARG A 128 6.14 -2.71 -2.47
N ASP A 129 7.38 -2.43 -2.07
CA ASP A 129 7.93 -1.08 -1.97
C ASP A 129 8.99 -0.73 -3.04
N HIS A 130 9.42 -1.70 -3.87
CA HIS A 130 10.50 -1.47 -4.84
C HIS A 130 10.20 -0.32 -5.82
N GLY A 131 8.97 -0.26 -6.35
CA GLY A 131 8.57 0.79 -7.29
C GLY A 131 8.66 2.18 -6.67
N HIS A 132 8.15 2.33 -5.45
CA HIS A 132 8.21 3.60 -4.72
C HIS A 132 9.63 3.99 -4.37
N ALA A 133 10.46 3.03 -3.91
CA ALA A 133 11.87 3.25 -3.61
C ALA A 133 12.65 3.80 -4.82
N LEU A 134 12.43 3.20 -6.00
CA LEU A 134 13.07 3.66 -7.23
C LEU A 134 12.49 4.99 -7.72
N ALA A 135 11.19 5.22 -7.58
CA ALA A 135 10.53 6.46 -7.96
C ALA A 135 11.02 7.65 -7.13
N VAL A 136 11.27 7.49 -5.82
CA VAL A 136 11.87 8.55 -4.97
C VAL A 136 13.38 8.73 -5.23
N GLY A 137 13.95 7.99 -6.18
CA GLY A 137 15.33 8.12 -6.62
C GLY A 137 16.35 7.37 -5.77
N MET A 138 15.98 6.24 -5.15
CA MET A 138 16.98 5.34 -4.56
C MET A 138 17.85 4.72 -5.64
N ASP A 139 19.10 4.46 -5.29
CA ASP A 139 20.06 3.84 -6.20
C ASP A 139 19.71 2.37 -6.47
N MET A 140 19.65 1.98 -7.74
CA MET A 140 19.27 0.62 -8.16
C MET A 140 20.28 -0.44 -7.69
N ASP A 141 21.56 -0.09 -7.62
CA ASP A 141 22.61 -1.03 -7.19
C ASP A 141 22.53 -1.25 -5.67
N GLU A 142 22.22 -0.20 -4.89
CA GLU A 142 21.96 -0.34 -3.46
C GLU A 142 20.70 -1.18 -3.18
N CYS A 143 19.62 -0.93 -3.92
CA CYS A 143 18.39 -1.72 -3.82
C CYS A 143 18.64 -3.20 -4.19
N MET A 144 19.36 -3.46 -5.27
CA MET A 144 19.71 -4.82 -5.68
C MET A 144 20.65 -5.48 -4.65
N ALA A 145 21.62 -4.75 -4.13
CA ALA A 145 22.52 -5.24 -3.07
C ALA A 145 21.72 -5.63 -1.80
N GLU A 146 20.66 -4.89 -1.46
CA GLU A 146 19.77 -5.23 -0.36
C GLU A 146 19.06 -6.56 -0.61
N LEU A 147 18.50 -6.76 -1.81
CA LEU A 147 17.86 -8.03 -2.18
C LEU A 147 18.83 -9.22 -2.09
N PHE A 148 20.10 -9.02 -2.40
CA PHE A 148 21.16 -10.02 -2.28
C PHE A 148 21.72 -10.17 -0.85
N GLY A 149 21.15 -9.49 0.15
CA GLY A 149 21.59 -9.53 1.54
C GLY A 149 23.01 -8.96 1.75
N LYS A 150 23.44 -7.98 0.92
CA LYS A 150 24.77 -7.39 1.00
C LYS A 150 24.79 -6.20 1.95
N LYS A 151 25.93 -6.01 2.63
CA LYS A 151 26.17 -4.89 3.56
C LYS A 151 26.05 -3.51 2.87
N THR A 152 26.26 -3.47 1.56
CA THR A 152 26.13 -2.25 0.74
C THR A 152 24.69 -1.93 0.34
N GLY A 153 23.72 -2.78 0.72
CA GLY A 153 22.29 -2.50 0.51
C GLY A 153 21.77 -1.38 1.41
N CYS A 154 20.69 -0.75 1.00
CA CYS A 154 20.05 0.40 1.66
C CYS A 154 19.68 0.14 3.13
N SER A 155 19.35 -1.10 3.48
CA SER A 155 19.10 -1.57 4.86
C SER A 155 20.21 -2.52 5.36
N LYS A 156 21.42 -2.39 4.79
CA LYS A 156 22.61 -3.17 5.15
C LYS A 156 22.45 -4.69 4.97
N GLY A 157 21.61 -5.10 4.02
CA GLY A 157 21.31 -6.49 3.72
C GLY A 157 20.41 -7.20 4.74
N LYS A 158 19.69 -6.46 5.58
CA LYS A 158 18.81 -7.00 6.64
C LYS A 158 17.33 -6.87 6.31
N GLY A 159 16.98 -5.97 5.39
CA GLY A 159 15.60 -5.67 5.02
C GLY A 159 15.05 -6.60 3.95
N GLY A 160 15.88 -7.02 3.00
CA GLY A 160 15.45 -7.80 1.84
C GLY A 160 14.42 -7.04 1.01
N SER A 161 13.46 -7.77 0.42
CA SER A 161 12.47 -7.22 -0.52
C SER A 161 11.39 -6.33 0.11
N MET A 162 11.29 -6.27 1.43
CA MET A 162 10.13 -5.62 2.08
C MET A 162 10.49 -4.37 2.88
N HIS A 163 11.77 -4.02 2.95
CA HIS A 163 12.23 -3.00 3.88
C HIS A 163 13.36 -2.16 3.27
N PHE A 164 13.04 -1.44 2.17
CA PHE A 164 13.90 -0.39 1.62
C PHE A 164 13.61 0.92 2.33
N PHE A 165 14.65 1.62 2.78
CA PHE A 165 14.52 2.89 3.51
C PHE A 165 15.52 3.92 2.98
N ALA A 166 15.07 5.16 2.82
CA ALA A 166 15.89 6.32 2.48
C ALA A 166 15.34 7.59 3.17
N PRO A 167 15.60 7.77 4.48
CA PRO A 167 15.09 8.92 5.22
C PRO A 167 15.54 10.26 4.67
N ASP A 168 16.72 10.33 4.03
CA ASP A 168 17.24 11.49 3.30
C ASP A 168 16.41 11.90 2.07
N LYS A 169 15.56 10.98 1.59
CA LYS A 169 14.61 11.19 0.49
C LYS A 169 13.16 11.28 0.98
N ASN A 170 12.94 11.48 2.27
CA ASN A 170 11.60 11.42 2.90
C ASN A 170 10.87 10.11 2.63
N TYR A 171 11.61 9.01 2.38
CA TYR A 171 11.08 7.69 2.14
C TYR A 171 11.25 6.80 3.38
N TRP A 172 10.13 6.47 4.01
CA TRP A 172 10.07 5.73 5.28
C TRP A 172 9.87 4.23 5.09
N GLY A 173 9.96 3.79 3.85
CA GLY A 173 10.13 2.41 3.44
C GLY A 173 8.91 1.53 3.51
N GLY A 174 9.18 0.26 3.20
CA GLY A 174 8.21 -0.82 3.19
C GLY A 174 8.02 -1.45 4.56
N HIS A 175 6.79 -1.86 4.84
CA HIS A 175 6.39 -2.49 6.09
C HIS A 175 5.79 -3.87 5.84
N GLY A 176 6.38 -4.92 6.44
CA GLY A 176 5.94 -6.31 6.30
C GLY A 176 4.62 -6.60 7.05
N ILE A 177 4.31 -5.83 8.11
CA ILE A 177 3.05 -5.97 8.85
C ILE A 177 1.94 -5.28 8.07
N VAL A 178 0.96 -6.06 7.59
CA VAL A 178 -0.16 -5.55 6.78
C VAL A 178 -0.95 -4.51 7.57
N GLY A 179 -1.08 -3.31 7.01
CA GLY A 179 -1.76 -2.18 7.66
C GLY A 179 -0.93 -1.45 8.71
N GLY A 180 0.25 -1.97 9.10
CA GLY A 180 1.10 -1.36 10.12
C GLY A 180 1.64 0.02 9.76
N GLN A 181 1.74 0.34 8.47
CA GLN A 181 2.18 1.65 7.99
C GLN A 181 1.12 2.75 8.19
N THR A 182 -0.17 2.42 8.35
CA THR A 182 -1.23 3.43 8.43
C THR A 182 -1.10 4.35 9.65
N PRO A 183 -0.88 3.85 10.88
CA PRO A 183 -0.63 4.72 12.03
C PRO A 183 0.75 5.40 11.98
N LEU A 184 1.73 4.81 11.29
CA LEU A 184 3.04 5.45 11.13
C LEU A 184 2.93 6.64 10.17
N GLY A 185 2.22 6.50 9.04
CA GLY A 185 1.92 7.60 8.13
C GLY A 185 1.14 8.72 8.80
N LEU A 186 0.16 8.36 9.66
CA LEU A 186 -0.53 9.31 10.52
C LEU A 186 0.44 10.10 11.41
N GLY A 187 1.40 9.40 12.03
CA GLY A 187 2.42 10.02 12.88
C GLY A 187 3.33 10.97 12.13
N ILE A 188 3.71 10.64 10.89
CA ILE A 188 4.48 11.53 10.01
C ILE A 188 3.68 12.79 9.69
N ALA A 189 2.41 12.66 9.30
CA ALA A 189 1.53 13.80 9.03
C ALA A 189 1.31 14.67 10.28
N TYR A 190 1.18 14.04 11.46
CA TYR A 190 1.13 14.77 12.72
C TYR A 190 2.41 15.58 12.97
N ALA A 191 3.57 14.98 12.72
CA ALA A 191 4.87 15.67 12.88
C ALA A 191 5.02 16.86 11.92
N LEU A 192 4.56 16.75 10.67
CA LEU A 192 4.53 17.86 9.71
C LEU A 192 3.69 19.01 10.24
N LYS A 193 2.45 18.73 10.65
CA LYS A 193 1.56 19.73 11.23
C LYS A 193 2.12 20.35 12.50
N TYR A 194 2.66 19.55 13.42
CA TYR A 194 3.26 20.04 14.66
C TYR A 194 4.44 20.99 14.43
N LYS A 195 5.24 20.70 13.39
CA LYS A 195 6.38 21.56 12.99
C LYS A 195 5.98 22.76 12.14
N GLY A 196 4.72 22.86 11.73
CA GLY A 196 4.25 23.92 10.83
C GLY A 196 4.83 23.83 9.42
N LEU A 197 5.19 22.63 8.97
CA LEU A 197 5.69 22.37 7.62
C LEU A 197 4.52 22.11 6.67
N GLN A 198 4.56 22.76 5.51
CA GLN A 198 3.60 22.52 4.43
C GLN A 198 4.03 21.29 3.65
N GLY A 199 3.49 20.14 4.02
CA GLY A 199 3.77 18.85 3.41
C GLY A 199 2.68 17.85 3.73
N SER A 200 2.74 16.68 3.10
CA SER A 200 1.82 15.59 3.30
C SER A 200 2.55 14.26 3.48
N CYS A 201 1.83 13.24 3.97
CA CYS A 201 2.33 11.87 4.01
C CYS A 201 1.52 11.00 3.07
N LEU A 202 2.15 10.52 2.02
CA LEU A 202 1.62 9.54 1.08
C LEU A 202 1.80 8.14 1.69
N CYS A 203 0.70 7.54 2.15
CA CYS A 203 0.70 6.25 2.84
C CYS A 203 0.08 5.17 1.95
N PHE A 204 0.92 4.40 1.27
CA PHE A 204 0.49 3.34 0.35
C PHE A 204 0.15 2.05 1.06
N MET A 205 -0.91 1.38 0.60
CA MET A 205 -1.34 0.09 1.11
C MET A 205 -2.02 -0.73 0.01
N GLY A 206 -2.03 -2.05 0.13
CA GLY A 206 -2.84 -2.90 -0.75
C GLY A 206 -4.31 -2.97 -0.28
N ASP A 207 -5.18 -3.46 -1.16
CA ASP A 207 -6.62 -3.68 -0.95
C ASP A 207 -6.92 -4.45 0.35
N GLY A 208 -6.22 -5.55 0.60
CA GLY A 208 -6.41 -6.35 1.81
C GLY A 208 -6.05 -5.63 3.12
N ALA A 209 -5.16 -4.64 3.08
CA ALA A 209 -4.76 -3.87 4.25
C ALA A 209 -5.90 -2.99 4.80
N THR A 210 -6.87 -2.64 3.96
CA THR A 210 -8.04 -1.87 4.35
C THR A 210 -8.96 -2.58 5.36
N ASN A 211 -8.79 -3.90 5.55
CA ASN A 211 -9.52 -4.68 6.53
C ASN A 211 -8.87 -4.73 7.92
N GLN A 212 -7.72 -4.05 8.09
CA GLN A 212 -7.02 -3.98 9.38
C GLN A 212 -7.58 -2.85 10.25
N GLY A 213 -7.79 -3.14 11.56
CA GLY A 213 -8.29 -2.16 12.52
C GLY A 213 -7.51 -0.85 12.56
N PRO A 214 -6.16 -0.86 12.56
CA PRO A 214 -5.34 0.34 12.56
C PRO A 214 -5.62 1.32 11.42
N PHE A 215 -6.13 0.88 10.28
CA PHE A 215 -6.56 1.78 9.21
C PHE A 215 -7.74 2.67 9.65
N TYR A 216 -8.77 2.08 10.24
CA TYR A 216 -9.95 2.82 10.73
C TYR A 216 -9.64 3.72 11.92
N GLU A 217 -8.78 3.26 12.83
CA GLU A 217 -8.28 4.07 13.93
C GLU A 217 -7.51 5.30 13.41
N SER A 218 -6.70 5.09 12.36
CA SER A 218 -5.93 6.15 11.72
C SER A 218 -6.83 7.14 10.97
N LEU A 219 -7.89 6.69 10.28
CA LEU A 219 -8.86 7.56 9.63
C LEU A 219 -9.56 8.47 10.66
N ASN A 220 -10.01 7.89 11.79
CA ASN A 220 -10.62 8.66 12.86
C ASN A 220 -9.71 9.78 13.38
N LEU A 221 -8.45 9.46 13.70
CA LEU A 221 -7.52 10.45 14.23
C LEU A 221 -7.07 11.46 13.15
N ALA A 222 -6.91 11.02 11.89
CA ALA A 222 -6.56 11.89 10.79
C ALA A 222 -7.61 12.98 10.56
N SER A 223 -8.88 12.58 10.56
CA SER A 223 -10.00 13.52 10.44
C SER A 223 -10.11 14.43 11.68
N LEU A 224 -10.16 13.84 12.89
CA LEU A 224 -10.32 14.57 14.15
C LEU A 224 -9.25 15.65 14.33
N TRP A 225 -8.01 15.39 13.91
CA TRP A 225 -6.90 16.31 14.08
C TRP A 225 -6.55 17.08 12.80
N ASN A 226 -7.31 16.90 11.71
CA ASN A 226 -7.07 17.51 10.40
C ASN A 226 -5.61 17.30 9.97
N LEU A 227 -5.18 16.06 9.80
CA LEU A 227 -3.80 15.73 9.46
C LEU A 227 -3.62 15.54 7.95
N PRO A 228 -2.53 16.06 7.35
CA PRO A 228 -2.26 15.98 5.91
C PRO A 228 -1.72 14.60 5.53
N VAL A 229 -2.51 13.55 5.73
CA VAL A 229 -2.19 12.18 5.30
C VAL A 229 -3.09 11.78 4.14
N ILE A 230 -2.49 11.16 3.13
CA ILE A 230 -3.17 10.63 1.96
C ILE A 230 -2.99 9.12 2.01
N TYR A 231 -4.07 8.38 2.28
CA TYR A 231 -4.07 6.92 2.24
C TYR A 231 -4.34 6.48 0.82
N ILE A 232 -3.40 5.76 0.21
CA ILE A 232 -3.48 5.31 -1.18
C ILE A 232 -3.62 3.79 -1.19
N ILE A 233 -4.75 3.32 -1.66
CA ILE A 233 -5.07 1.90 -1.82
C ILE A 233 -4.66 1.49 -3.23
N GLU A 234 -3.58 0.73 -3.36
CA GLU A 234 -3.18 0.08 -4.60
C GLU A 234 -4.03 -1.19 -4.76
N ASN A 235 -5.21 -1.01 -5.35
CA ASN A 235 -6.15 -2.10 -5.53
C ASN A 235 -5.77 -2.92 -6.76
N ASN A 236 -5.07 -4.04 -6.54
CA ASN A 236 -4.71 -4.99 -7.59
C ASN A 236 -5.64 -6.21 -7.64
N GLY A 237 -6.77 -6.16 -6.94
CA GLY A 237 -7.81 -7.18 -6.92
C GLY A 237 -7.50 -8.42 -6.07
N TYR A 238 -6.31 -8.51 -5.47
CA TYR A 238 -5.91 -9.70 -4.71
C TYR A 238 -5.06 -9.37 -3.48
N SER A 239 -5.51 -9.84 -2.34
CA SER A 239 -4.72 -9.90 -1.12
C SER A 239 -4.07 -11.28 -1.01
N MET A 240 -2.77 -11.37 -1.34
CA MET A 240 -2.07 -12.65 -1.61
C MET A 240 -2.78 -13.46 -2.71
N GLY A 241 -3.47 -14.52 -2.37
CA GLY A 241 -4.26 -15.37 -3.27
C GLY A 241 -5.78 -15.20 -3.12
N THR A 242 -6.24 -14.27 -2.26
CA THR A 242 -7.66 -14.05 -2.00
C THR A 242 -8.17 -12.87 -2.83
N ALA A 243 -9.12 -13.11 -3.71
CA ALA A 243 -9.76 -12.06 -4.51
C ALA A 243 -10.50 -11.06 -3.61
N GLU A 244 -10.53 -9.79 -4.01
CA GLU A 244 -11.14 -8.69 -3.25
C GLU A 244 -12.58 -9.00 -2.83
N ALA A 245 -13.42 -9.44 -3.74
CA ALA A 245 -14.83 -9.80 -3.48
C ALA A 245 -15.02 -10.89 -2.39
N ARG A 246 -13.94 -11.58 -1.99
CA ARG A 246 -13.97 -12.60 -0.93
C ARG A 246 -13.48 -12.10 0.41
N HIS A 247 -12.82 -10.96 0.47
CA HIS A 247 -12.29 -10.41 1.73
C HIS A 247 -12.80 -9.02 2.07
N SER A 248 -13.47 -8.33 1.14
CA SER A 248 -14.00 -7.00 1.36
C SER A 248 -15.49 -6.95 1.08
N ALA A 249 -16.23 -6.30 1.97
CA ALA A 249 -17.63 -5.97 1.78
C ALA A 249 -17.74 -4.51 1.32
N GLY A 250 -18.48 -4.28 0.23
CA GLY A 250 -18.69 -2.95 -0.34
C GLY A 250 -17.48 -2.44 -1.16
N GLU A 251 -17.80 -1.79 -2.24
CA GLU A 251 -16.89 -1.14 -3.18
C GLU A 251 -17.43 0.28 -3.44
N PRO A 252 -16.59 1.25 -3.80
CA PRO A 252 -15.12 1.17 -3.79
C PRO A 252 -14.54 1.17 -2.37
N LEU A 253 -13.32 0.63 -2.18
CA LEU A 253 -12.67 0.55 -0.87
C LEU A 253 -12.33 1.93 -0.31
N ALA A 254 -12.08 2.92 -1.17
CA ALA A 254 -11.83 4.30 -0.77
C ALA A 254 -13.01 4.92 0.01
N ARG A 255 -14.24 4.49 -0.26
CA ARG A 255 -15.46 4.93 0.45
C ARG A 255 -15.44 4.65 1.95
N ARG A 256 -14.53 3.80 2.42
CA ARG A 256 -14.31 3.54 3.86
C ARG A 256 -13.86 4.77 4.64
N GLY A 257 -13.43 5.84 3.95
CA GLY A 257 -13.17 7.15 4.57
C GLY A 257 -14.43 7.93 4.94
N GLU A 258 -15.55 7.69 4.25
CA GLU A 258 -16.80 8.47 4.37
C GLU A 258 -17.37 8.52 5.79
N PRO A 259 -17.43 7.41 6.55
CA PRO A 259 -17.92 7.45 7.94
C PRO A 259 -17.08 8.33 8.89
N PHE A 260 -15.86 8.70 8.49
CA PHE A 260 -14.96 9.55 9.25
C PHE A 260 -14.85 10.98 8.69
N ASP A 261 -15.74 11.38 7.78
CA ASP A 261 -15.68 12.67 7.08
C ASP A 261 -14.34 12.90 6.36
N VAL A 262 -13.81 11.83 5.74
CA VAL A 262 -12.57 11.86 4.94
C VAL A 262 -12.93 11.79 3.47
N ASP A 263 -12.45 12.78 2.71
CA ASP A 263 -12.63 12.82 1.24
C ASP A 263 -12.06 11.54 0.60
N TRP A 264 -12.74 11.03 -0.41
CA TRP A 264 -12.27 9.85 -1.13
C TRP A 264 -12.43 10.02 -2.65
N SER A 265 -11.63 9.28 -3.40
CA SER A 265 -11.75 9.19 -4.87
C SER A 265 -11.18 7.88 -5.39
N VAL A 266 -11.54 7.56 -6.64
CA VAL A 266 -11.08 6.38 -7.38
C VAL A 266 -10.38 6.82 -8.66
N SER A 267 -9.32 6.10 -9.07
CA SER A 267 -8.50 6.44 -10.22
C SER A 267 -8.00 5.18 -10.94
N TYR A 268 -7.75 5.28 -12.24
CA TYR A 268 -7.19 4.21 -13.05
C TYR A 268 -5.66 4.23 -13.00
N GLY A 269 -5.07 3.19 -12.40
CA GLY A 269 -3.64 3.13 -12.08
C GLY A 269 -2.70 2.76 -13.23
N HIS A 270 -3.21 2.49 -14.43
CA HIS A 270 -2.39 2.24 -15.60
C HIS A 270 -2.18 3.49 -16.46
N ASP A 271 -2.94 4.56 -16.21
CA ASP A 271 -2.71 5.87 -16.83
C ASP A 271 -1.89 6.76 -15.88
N LEU A 272 -0.64 7.00 -16.27
CA LEU A 272 0.28 7.87 -15.53
C LEU A 272 -0.29 9.29 -15.34
N TYR A 273 -0.96 9.84 -16.35
CA TYR A 273 -1.50 11.20 -16.30
C TYR A 273 -2.69 11.30 -15.36
N GLU A 274 -3.54 10.28 -15.30
CA GLU A 274 -4.64 10.22 -14.35
C GLU A 274 -4.11 10.12 -12.92
N VAL A 275 -3.14 9.23 -12.66
CA VAL A 275 -2.50 9.11 -11.34
C VAL A 275 -1.88 10.45 -10.92
N ARG A 276 -1.14 11.12 -11.80
CA ARG A 276 -0.55 12.43 -11.51
C ARG A 276 -1.60 13.48 -11.15
N GLN A 277 -2.70 13.52 -11.89
CA GLN A 277 -3.79 14.47 -11.62
C GLN A 277 -4.43 14.20 -10.26
N THR A 278 -4.84 12.97 -10.01
CA THR A 278 -5.51 12.58 -8.75
C THR A 278 -4.61 12.80 -7.54
N MET A 279 -3.35 12.40 -7.63
CA MET A 279 -2.37 12.59 -6.56
C MET A 279 -2.03 14.05 -6.32
N GLY A 280 -1.84 14.84 -7.39
CA GLY A 280 -1.55 16.26 -7.28
C GLY A 280 -2.69 17.05 -6.63
N GLU A 281 -3.95 16.69 -6.94
CA GLU A 281 -5.11 17.27 -6.27
C GLU A 281 -5.18 16.92 -4.79
N ALA A 282 -4.90 15.65 -4.43
CA ALA A 282 -4.90 15.23 -3.04
C ALA A 282 -3.78 15.91 -2.23
N ILE A 283 -2.57 15.99 -2.79
CA ILE A 283 -1.43 16.70 -2.18
C ILE A 283 -1.76 18.20 -2.00
N ARG A 284 -2.31 18.83 -3.02
CA ARG A 284 -2.71 20.24 -2.92
C ARG A 284 -3.74 20.47 -1.81
N LYS A 285 -4.77 19.61 -1.72
CA LYS A 285 -5.78 19.67 -0.65
C LYS A 285 -5.15 19.47 0.74
N ALA A 286 -4.22 18.51 0.86
CA ALA A 286 -3.51 18.27 2.11
C ALA A 286 -2.65 19.48 2.53
N HIS A 287 -1.96 20.13 1.58
CA HIS A 287 -1.15 21.31 1.85
C HIS A 287 -1.97 22.54 2.22
N GLU A 288 -3.08 22.78 1.50
CA GLU A 288 -3.91 23.99 1.69
C GLU A 288 -4.80 23.89 2.94
N ASN A 289 -5.34 22.70 3.21
CA ASN A 289 -6.40 22.53 4.19
C ASN A 289 -6.00 21.63 5.37
N SER A 290 -4.82 21.01 5.35
CA SER A 290 -4.39 19.98 6.32
C SER A 290 -5.44 18.87 6.50
N LYS A 291 -6.13 18.45 5.41
CA LYS A 291 -7.16 17.42 5.46
C LYS A 291 -6.65 16.08 4.94
N PRO A 292 -7.06 14.98 5.57
CA PRO A 292 -6.78 13.65 5.05
C PRO A 292 -7.62 13.34 3.81
N SER A 293 -7.18 12.34 3.04
CA SER A 293 -7.96 11.75 1.94
C SER A 293 -7.66 10.26 1.79
N VAL A 294 -8.59 9.53 1.17
CA VAL A 294 -8.40 8.15 0.75
C VAL A 294 -8.52 8.07 -0.77
N LEU A 295 -7.49 7.58 -1.42
CA LEU A 295 -7.47 7.35 -2.86
C LEU A 295 -7.43 5.84 -3.11
N GLU A 296 -8.31 5.34 -3.96
CA GLU A 296 -8.23 3.99 -4.48
C GLU A 296 -7.74 4.05 -5.92
N ILE A 297 -6.64 3.39 -6.18
CA ILE A 297 -6.04 3.32 -7.50
C ILE A 297 -6.15 1.88 -7.99
N SER A 298 -7.07 1.68 -8.96
CA SER A 298 -7.27 0.38 -9.59
C SER A 298 -6.06 0.04 -10.46
N THR A 299 -5.44 -1.10 -10.19
CA THR A 299 -4.24 -1.52 -10.88
C THR A 299 -4.20 -3.04 -11.05
N TYR A 300 -3.11 -3.57 -11.53
CA TYR A 300 -2.93 -5.01 -11.75
C TYR A 300 -1.54 -5.45 -11.33
N ARG A 301 -1.46 -6.63 -10.74
CA ARG A 301 -0.21 -7.26 -10.33
C ARG A 301 0.04 -8.53 -11.16
N TYR A 302 1.18 -8.61 -11.83
CA TYR A 302 1.65 -9.82 -12.51
C TYR A 302 2.16 -10.89 -11.55
#